data_17a3a1740b618367284e0518c6bcb699
#
_entry.id   17a3a1740b618367284e0518c6bcb699
#
_cell.length_a   1.000
_cell.length_b   1.000
_cell.length_c   1.000
_cell.angle_alpha   90.00
_cell.angle_beta   90.00
_cell.angle_gamma   90.00
#
_symmetry.space_group_name_H-M   'P 1'
#
loop_
_entity.id
_entity.type
_entity.pdbx_description
1 polymer ?
#
loop_
_entity_poly.entity_id
_entity_poly.type
_entity_poly.pdbx_seq_one_letter_code
_entity_poly.pdbx_strand_id
1 'polypeptide(L)'
;YYQETGRAGRDGGEGYCLAFYSYKDIEKLEKFMSGKPIAEQEVGYALLQEMVSYAETSISRRKFILHYFGEEFDEINGAGADMDDNVRNPKKKNDASKEALMLLQLIKDTNEQYRSKELVHCLVGIESAIIKSHKAHEQPFFGIGKEHDEKYWMALLRQLLVGGYIRKEIESYGVIKFK
;
A
#
# COMPACT_ATOMS: atom_id res chain seq x y z
N TYR A 1 9.55 -0.44 -14.76
CA TYR A 1 9.01 -1.81 -14.74
C TYR A 1 8.44 -2.19 -16.10
N TYR A 2 7.41 -1.50 -16.60
CA TYR A 2 6.74 -1.83 -17.88
C TYR A 2 7.71 -1.92 -19.08
N GLN A 3 8.64 -0.96 -19.18
CA GLN A 3 9.65 -0.98 -20.26
C GLN A 3 10.57 -2.21 -20.20
N GLU A 4 10.90 -2.68 -19.02
CA GLU A 4 11.77 -3.86 -18.86
C GLU A 4 11.01 -5.16 -19.14
N THR A 5 9.81 -5.31 -18.57
CA THR A 5 8.99 -6.51 -18.79
C THR A 5 8.48 -6.61 -20.22
N GLY A 6 8.18 -5.47 -20.88
CA GLY A 6 7.75 -5.41 -22.28
C GLY A 6 8.87 -5.78 -23.30
N ARG A 7 10.08 -6.09 -22.85
CA ARG A 7 11.16 -6.62 -23.72
C ARG A 7 11.07 -8.14 -23.90
N ALA A 8 10.43 -8.84 -22.98
CA ALA A 8 10.24 -10.28 -23.07
C ALA A 8 9.25 -10.61 -24.20
N GLY A 9 9.55 -11.65 -24.97
CA GLY A 9 8.68 -12.15 -26.03
C GLY A 9 8.57 -11.27 -27.30
N ARG A 10 9.45 -10.30 -27.51
CA ARG A 10 9.43 -9.44 -28.71
C ARG A 10 9.68 -10.19 -30.02
N ASP A 11 10.31 -11.33 -29.95
CA ASP A 11 10.57 -12.25 -31.07
C ASP A 11 9.40 -13.20 -31.36
N GLY A 12 8.27 -13.03 -30.63
CA GLY A 12 7.11 -13.90 -30.72
C GLY A 12 7.21 -15.17 -29.85
N GLY A 13 8.31 -15.34 -29.10
CA GLY A 13 8.47 -16.41 -28.15
C GLY A 13 7.78 -16.16 -26.82
N GLU A 14 7.74 -17.18 -25.95
CA GLU A 14 7.25 -17.02 -24.59
C GLU A 14 8.23 -16.20 -23.75
N GLY A 15 7.73 -15.23 -22.98
CA GLY A 15 8.49 -14.42 -22.06
C GLY A 15 8.06 -14.65 -20.61
N TYR A 16 9.01 -14.82 -19.71
CA TYR A 16 8.75 -14.95 -18.27
C TYR A 16 9.25 -13.72 -17.52
N CYS A 17 8.34 -13.07 -16.79
CA CYS A 17 8.65 -11.89 -15.99
C CYS A 17 8.60 -12.24 -14.51
N LEU A 18 9.72 -12.06 -13.80
CA LEU A 18 9.84 -12.27 -12.36
C LEU A 18 10.25 -10.96 -11.70
N ALA A 19 9.48 -10.54 -10.70
CA ALA A 19 9.82 -9.38 -9.87
C ALA A 19 9.98 -9.80 -8.42
N PHE A 20 11.07 -9.38 -7.78
CA PHE A 20 11.24 -9.46 -6.33
C PHE A 20 10.70 -8.18 -5.71
N TYR A 21 9.85 -8.32 -4.71
CA TYR A 21 9.21 -7.21 -4.04
C TYR A 21 9.35 -7.31 -2.53
N SER A 22 9.74 -6.20 -1.91
CA SER A 22 9.71 -6.01 -0.46
C SER A 22 9.30 -4.57 -0.15
N TYR A 23 8.36 -4.38 0.78
CA TYR A 23 7.98 -3.04 1.20
C TYR A 23 9.15 -2.24 1.81
N LYS A 24 10.13 -2.92 2.41
CA LYS A 24 11.37 -2.29 2.89
C LYS A 24 12.16 -1.58 1.79
N ASP A 25 12.05 -2.06 0.55
CA ASP A 25 12.72 -1.41 -0.57
C ASP A 25 11.98 -0.13 -0.99
N ILE A 26 10.66 -0.10 -0.85
CA ILE A 26 9.85 1.11 -1.02
C ILE A 26 10.26 2.18 0.01
N GLU A 27 10.40 1.82 1.29
CA GLU A 27 10.88 2.74 2.34
C GLU A 27 12.27 3.33 2.04
N LYS A 28 13.17 2.54 1.44
CA LYS A 28 14.49 3.04 0.99
C LYS A 28 14.34 4.03 -0.17
N LEU A 29 13.50 3.72 -1.15
CA LEU A 29 13.24 4.60 -2.29
C LEU A 29 12.58 5.91 -1.85
N GLU A 30 11.66 5.89 -0.89
CA GLU A 30 11.08 7.08 -0.27
C GLU A 30 12.18 7.98 0.34
N LYS A 31 13.16 7.39 1.02
CA LYS A 31 14.30 8.13 1.59
C LYS A 31 15.17 8.80 0.52
N PHE A 32 15.37 8.17 -0.63
CA PHE A 32 16.10 8.79 -1.73
C PHE A 32 15.41 10.02 -2.30
N MET A 33 14.09 10.13 -2.16
CA MET A 33 13.33 11.28 -2.63
C MET A 33 13.32 12.44 -1.62
N SER A 34 13.62 12.19 -0.34
CA SER A 34 13.50 13.19 0.74
C SER A 34 14.34 14.46 0.58
N GLY A 35 15.37 14.44 -0.28
CA GLY A 35 16.21 15.61 -0.59
C GLY A 35 15.79 16.41 -1.83
N LYS A 36 14.71 16.00 -2.50
CA LYS A 36 14.22 16.67 -3.72
C LYS A 36 13.19 17.76 -3.42
N PRO A 37 12.90 18.65 -4.38
CA PRO A 37 11.77 19.58 -4.27
C PRO A 37 10.45 18.84 -3.99
N ILE A 38 9.55 19.44 -3.19
CA ILE A 38 8.29 18.81 -2.76
C ILE A 38 7.47 18.28 -3.93
N ALA A 39 7.32 19.07 -5.01
CA ALA A 39 6.58 18.64 -6.19
C ALA A 39 7.16 17.36 -6.84
N GLU A 40 8.49 17.21 -6.85
CA GLU A 40 9.13 15.99 -7.36
C GLU A 40 8.94 14.81 -6.38
N GLN A 41 8.92 15.07 -5.07
CA GLN A 41 8.63 14.05 -4.08
C GLN A 41 7.21 13.52 -4.23
N GLU A 42 6.22 14.39 -4.44
CA GLU A 42 4.81 14.00 -4.62
C GLU A 42 4.63 13.11 -5.85
N VAL A 43 5.20 13.50 -6.99
CA VAL A 43 5.15 12.68 -8.21
C VAL A 43 5.87 11.34 -8.00
N GLY A 44 7.07 11.37 -7.44
CA GLY A 44 7.83 10.15 -7.16
C GLY A 44 7.12 9.22 -6.20
N TYR A 45 6.48 9.77 -5.16
CA TYR A 45 5.68 9.00 -4.20
C TYR A 45 4.45 8.38 -4.87
N ALA A 46 3.72 9.14 -5.71
CA ALA A 46 2.57 8.60 -6.45
C ALA A 46 2.98 7.41 -7.33
N LEU A 47 4.09 7.53 -8.07
CA LEU A 47 4.61 6.44 -8.89
C LEU A 47 5.05 5.22 -8.07
N LEU A 48 5.63 5.42 -6.88
CA LEU A 48 5.94 4.31 -5.97
C LEU A 48 4.67 3.62 -5.46
N GLN A 49 3.61 4.37 -5.14
CA GLN A 49 2.34 3.79 -4.72
C GLN A 49 1.68 2.99 -5.83
N GLU A 50 1.78 3.40 -7.09
CA GLU A 50 1.33 2.60 -8.24
C GLU A 50 2.09 1.26 -8.31
N MET A 51 3.40 1.27 -8.09
CA MET A 51 4.19 0.04 -8.05
C MET A 51 3.83 -0.86 -6.86
N VAL A 52 3.59 -0.29 -5.68
CA VAL A 52 3.10 -1.03 -4.51
C VAL A 52 1.73 -1.66 -4.83
N SER A 53 0.83 -0.88 -5.41
CA SER A 53 -0.50 -1.32 -5.82
C SER A 53 -0.42 -2.51 -6.78
N TYR A 54 0.44 -2.41 -7.79
CA TYR A 54 0.70 -3.49 -8.72
C TYR A 54 1.29 -4.75 -8.04
N ALA A 55 2.26 -4.57 -7.15
CA ALA A 55 2.93 -5.69 -6.48
C ALA A 55 2.00 -6.42 -5.49
N GLU A 56 1.15 -5.68 -4.77
CA GLU A 56 0.27 -6.20 -3.73
C GLU A 56 -1.15 -6.54 -4.22
N THR A 57 -1.48 -6.24 -5.48
CA THR A 57 -2.81 -6.54 -6.03
C THR A 57 -3.14 -8.03 -6.01
N SER A 58 -4.42 -8.34 -5.85
CA SER A 58 -4.97 -9.70 -6.00
C SER A 58 -5.78 -9.90 -7.28
N ILE A 59 -5.94 -8.86 -8.09
CA ILE A 59 -6.58 -8.95 -9.42
C ILE A 59 -5.54 -9.33 -10.48
N SER A 60 -6.01 -9.64 -11.70
CA SER A 60 -5.11 -9.90 -12.82
C SER A 60 -4.09 -8.77 -12.99
N ARG A 61 -2.80 -9.13 -13.05
CA ARG A 61 -1.71 -8.16 -13.25
C ARG A 61 -1.80 -7.50 -14.61
N ARG A 62 -2.23 -8.24 -15.62
CA ARG A 62 -2.47 -7.70 -16.96
C ARG A 62 -3.59 -6.68 -16.94
N LYS A 63 -4.71 -6.98 -16.30
CA LYS A 63 -5.81 -6.03 -16.10
C LYS A 63 -5.35 -4.76 -15.40
N PHE A 64 -4.54 -4.89 -14.35
CA PHE A 64 -3.98 -3.75 -13.62
C PHE A 64 -3.14 -2.85 -14.52
N ILE A 65 -2.21 -3.42 -15.28
CA ILE A 65 -1.33 -2.64 -16.17
C ILE A 65 -2.13 -1.98 -17.30
N LEU A 66 -3.05 -2.70 -17.95
CA LEU A 66 -3.85 -2.17 -19.03
C LEU A 66 -4.77 -1.05 -18.56
N HIS A 67 -5.38 -1.21 -17.38
CA HIS A 67 -6.16 -0.15 -16.76
C HIS A 67 -5.32 1.12 -16.45
N TYR A 68 -4.08 0.95 -15.99
CA TYR A 68 -3.15 2.09 -15.79
C TYR A 68 -2.91 2.88 -17.09
N PHE A 69 -2.93 2.22 -18.24
CA PHE A 69 -2.82 2.86 -19.56
C PHE A 69 -4.16 3.25 -20.18
N GLY A 70 -5.26 3.14 -19.45
CA GLY A 70 -6.61 3.51 -19.91
C GLY A 70 -7.28 2.45 -20.79
N GLU A 71 -6.78 1.22 -20.78
CA GLU A 71 -7.33 0.10 -21.54
C GLU A 71 -8.18 -0.81 -20.65
N GLU A 72 -9.28 -1.33 -21.20
CA GLU A 72 -10.10 -2.36 -20.57
C GLU A 72 -9.57 -3.75 -20.92
N PHE A 73 -9.63 -4.68 -19.98
CA PHE A 73 -9.20 -6.06 -20.18
C PHE A 73 -10.14 -7.05 -19.52
N ASP A 74 -10.61 -8.02 -20.32
CA ASP A 74 -11.36 -9.16 -19.79
C ASP A 74 -10.38 -10.17 -19.15
N GLU A 75 -10.37 -10.21 -17.84
CA GLU A 75 -9.48 -11.09 -17.08
C GLU A 75 -9.87 -12.57 -17.11
N ILE A 76 -11.02 -12.91 -17.71
CA ILE A 76 -11.51 -14.28 -17.84
C ILE A 76 -11.24 -14.83 -19.25
N ASN A 77 -11.63 -14.09 -20.29
CA ASN A 77 -11.61 -14.55 -21.67
C ASN A 77 -10.60 -13.80 -22.55
N GLY A 78 -9.97 -12.76 -22.03
CA GLY A 78 -9.02 -11.96 -22.79
C GLY A 78 -7.76 -12.74 -23.16
N ALA A 79 -7.13 -12.36 -24.27
CA ALA A 79 -5.90 -13.02 -24.74
C ALA A 79 -4.79 -13.01 -23.66
N GLY A 80 -4.37 -14.18 -23.19
CA GLY A 80 -3.40 -14.35 -22.10
C GLY A 80 -3.94 -14.02 -20.70
N ALA A 81 -5.24 -14.13 -20.49
CA ALA A 81 -5.87 -13.94 -19.18
C ALA A 81 -5.31 -14.91 -18.12
N ASP A 82 -4.93 -16.11 -18.52
CA ASP A 82 -4.36 -17.17 -17.67
C ASP A 82 -2.84 -17.06 -17.45
N MET A 83 -2.18 -16.02 -17.95
CA MET A 83 -0.71 -15.96 -17.94
C MET A 83 -0.11 -15.43 -16.62
N ASP A 84 -0.87 -14.73 -15.79
CA ASP A 84 -0.34 -14.15 -14.57
C ASP A 84 -0.55 -15.01 -13.31
N ASP A 85 0.28 -14.76 -12.30
CA ASP A 85 0.33 -15.51 -11.06
C ASP A 85 -0.96 -15.38 -10.22
N ASN A 86 -1.62 -14.23 -10.23
CA ASN A 86 -2.84 -13.99 -9.47
C ASN A 86 -4.06 -14.74 -10.06
N VAL A 87 -4.09 -14.92 -11.38
CA VAL A 87 -5.13 -15.70 -12.04
C VAL A 87 -4.89 -17.19 -11.86
N ARG A 88 -3.62 -17.64 -12.01
CA ARG A 88 -3.25 -19.04 -11.80
C ARG A 88 -3.40 -19.51 -10.35
N ASN A 89 -3.11 -18.61 -9.40
CA ASN A 89 -3.16 -18.90 -7.97
C ASN A 89 -3.95 -17.79 -7.24
N PRO A 90 -5.28 -17.78 -7.34
CA PRO A 90 -6.10 -16.74 -6.73
C PRO A 90 -5.90 -16.69 -5.22
N LYS A 91 -5.60 -15.51 -4.71
CA LYS A 91 -5.39 -15.31 -3.28
C LYS A 91 -6.71 -15.35 -2.53
N LYS A 92 -6.71 -16.03 -1.37
CA LYS A 92 -7.87 -15.99 -0.47
C LYS A 92 -8.06 -14.56 0.03
N LYS A 93 -9.27 -14.04 -0.17
CA LYS A 93 -9.69 -12.74 0.37
C LYS A 93 -10.34 -12.97 1.73
N ASN A 94 -9.97 -12.18 2.71
CA ASN A 94 -10.61 -12.13 4.02
C ASN A 94 -11.37 -10.81 4.16
N ASP A 95 -12.52 -10.85 4.81
CA ASP A 95 -13.21 -9.63 5.20
C ASP A 95 -12.49 -9.02 6.40
N ALA A 96 -11.98 -7.80 6.21
CA ALA A 96 -11.32 -7.00 7.24
C ALA A 96 -12.05 -5.65 7.45
N SER A 97 -13.35 -5.60 7.15
CA SER A 97 -14.14 -4.38 7.22
C SER A 97 -14.17 -3.79 8.63
N LYS A 98 -14.26 -4.64 9.65
CA LYS A 98 -14.27 -4.22 11.07
C LYS A 98 -12.95 -3.55 11.45
N GLU A 99 -11.84 -4.18 11.10
CA GLU A 99 -10.49 -3.70 11.38
C GLU A 99 -10.18 -2.43 10.55
N ALA A 100 -10.64 -2.37 9.31
CA ALA A 100 -10.53 -1.18 8.48
C ALA A 100 -11.26 0.02 9.10
N LEU A 101 -12.48 -0.17 9.56
CA LEU A 101 -13.24 0.86 10.27
C LEU A 101 -12.55 1.30 11.56
N MET A 102 -11.99 0.36 12.32
CA MET A 102 -11.24 0.66 13.55
C MET A 102 -10.01 1.55 13.24
N LEU A 103 -9.26 1.23 12.19
CA LEU A 103 -8.10 2.02 11.77
C LEU A 103 -8.52 3.41 11.26
N LEU A 104 -9.58 3.50 10.46
CA LEU A 104 -10.10 4.77 9.97
C LEU A 104 -10.61 5.65 11.13
N GLN A 105 -11.30 5.05 12.12
CA GLN A 105 -11.74 5.78 13.31
C GLN A 105 -10.55 6.29 14.12
N LEU A 106 -9.49 5.48 14.29
CA LEU A 106 -8.26 5.92 14.95
C LEU A 106 -7.61 7.11 14.26
N ILE A 107 -7.53 7.11 12.91
CA ILE A 107 -6.98 8.24 12.14
C ILE A 107 -7.79 9.52 12.45
N LYS A 108 -9.11 9.42 12.51
CA LYS A 108 -10.00 10.52 12.88
C LYS A 108 -9.78 10.99 14.31
N ASP A 109 -9.73 10.07 15.28
CA ASP A 109 -9.60 10.38 16.71
C ASP A 109 -8.24 10.97 17.06
N THR A 110 -7.22 10.69 16.24
CA THR A 110 -5.88 11.27 16.34
C THR A 110 -5.71 12.56 15.51
N ASN A 111 -6.80 13.11 14.97
CA ASN A 111 -6.83 14.34 14.16
C ASN A 111 -5.81 14.29 12.98
N GLU A 112 -5.63 13.13 12.36
CA GLU A 112 -4.74 12.94 11.23
C GLU A 112 -3.27 13.39 11.49
N GLN A 113 -2.78 13.21 12.72
CA GLN A 113 -1.46 13.70 13.13
C GLN A 113 -0.37 12.63 13.15
N TYR A 114 -0.75 11.36 12.95
CA TYR A 114 0.17 10.25 13.08
C TYR A 114 0.57 9.65 11.73
N ARG A 115 1.81 9.15 11.69
CA ARG A 115 2.31 8.32 10.60
C ARG A 115 1.82 6.88 10.78
N SER A 116 2.03 6.07 9.77
CA SER A 116 1.66 4.65 9.78
C SER A 116 2.14 3.91 11.02
N LYS A 117 3.40 4.15 11.45
CA LYS A 117 3.98 3.47 12.58
C LYS A 117 3.30 3.83 13.90
N GLU A 118 3.04 5.11 14.13
CA GLU A 118 2.38 5.59 15.35
C GLU A 118 0.94 5.10 15.43
N LEU A 119 0.20 5.10 14.31
CA LEU A 119 -1.16 4.54 14.25
C LEU A 119 -1.16 3.05 14.63
N VAL A 120 -0.25 2.27 14.05
CA VAL A 120 -0.13 0.84 14.37
C VAL A 120 0.27 0.63 15.82
N HIS A 121 1.23 1.42 16.34
CA HIS A 121 1.60 1.33 17.76
C HIS A 121 0.42 1.65 18.69
N CYS A 122 -0.42 2.64 18.34
CA CYS A 122 -1.65 2.90 19.11
C CYS A 122 -2.58 1.69 19.12
N LEU A 123 -2.79 1.03 17.96
CA LEU A 123 -3.67 -0.14 17.87
C LEU A 123 -3.15 -1.33 18.70
N VAL A 124 -1.87 -1.64 18.61
CA VAL A 124 -1.28 -2.78 19.32
C VAL A 124 -0.88 -2.47 20.77
N GLY A 125 -0.97 -1.19 21.19
CA GLY A 125 -0.65 -0.78 22.56
C GLY A 125 0.85 -0.71 22.84
N ILE A 126 1.66 -0.28 21.87
CA ILE A 126 3.09 -0.04 22.03
C ILE A 126 3.33 1.43 22.33
N GLU A 127 3.96 1.71 23.45
CA GLU A 127 4.34 3.05 23.85
C GLU A 127 5.61 3.51 23.11
N SER A 128 5.55 4.66 22.48
CA SER A 128 6.69 5.35 21.90
C SER A 128 6.81 6.77 22.47
N ALA A 129 7.93 7.44 22.24
CA ALA A 129 8.13 8.82 22.71
C ALA A 129 7.03 9.77 22.20
N ILE A 130 6.61 9.61 20.92
CA ILE A 130 5.55 10.42 20.32
C ILE A 130 4.19 10.11 20.97
N ILE A 131 3.86 8.84 21.17
CA ILE A 131 2.61 8.41 21.82
C ILE A 131 2.53 8.95 23.24
N LYS A 132 3.63 8.93 23.99
CA LYS A 132 3.70 9.49 25.36
C LYS A 132 3.56 11.01 25.36
N SER A 133 4.27 11.71 24.48
CA SER A 133 4.20 13.18 24.41
C SER A 133 2.80 13.69 24.07
N HIS A 134 2.05 12.96 23.26
CA HIS A 134 0.67 13.27 22.91
C HIS A 134 -0.36 12.65 23.88
N LYS A 135 0.09 11.94 24.91
CA LYS A 135 -0.78 11.21 25.87
C LYS A 135 -1.75 10.24 25.22
N ALA A 136 -1.39 9.72 24.05
CA ALA A 136 -2.23 8.79 23.31
C ALA A 136 -2.38 7.44 24.04
N HIS A 137 -1.40 7.06 24.86
CA HIS A 137 -1.44 5.85 25.70
C HIS A 137 -2.51 5.92 26.81
N GLU A 138 -3.02 7.11 27.14
CA GLU A 138 -4.11 7.32 28.12
C GLU A 138 -5.49 7.32 27.46
N GLN A 139 -5.56 7.22 26.12
CA GLN A 139 -6.82 7.32 25.38
C GLN A 139 -7.50 5.95 25.20
N PRO A 140 -8.84 5.92 25.08
CA PRO A 140 -9.61 4.69 24.93
C PRO A 140 -9.22 3.85 23.70
N PHE A 141 -8.69 4.47 22.67
CA PHE A 141 -8.26 3.78 21.45
C PHE A 141 -6.90 3.08 21.59
N PHE A 142 -6.19 3.26 22.70
CA PHE A 142 -4.87 2.64 22.86
C PHE A 142 -5.00 1.15 23.17
N GLY A 143 -4.43 0.34 22.29
CA GLY A 143 -4.41 -1.12 22.44
C GLY A 143 -5.69 -1.82 22.03
N ILE A 144 -6.64 -1.15 21.35
CA ILE A 144 -7.91 -1.78 20.91
C ILE A 144 -7.69 -2.83 19.81
N GLY A 145 -6.57 -2.79 19.11
CA GLY A 145 -6.22 -3.69 18.01
C GLY A 145 -5.25 -4.81 18.40
N LYS A 146 -5.08 -5.13 19.69
CA LYS A 146 -4.14 -6.16 20.19
C LYS A 146 -4.42 -7.58 19.71
N GLU A 147 -5.58 -7.84 19.13
CA GLU A 147 -5.93 -9.14 18.54
C GLU A 147 -5.05 -9.49 17.31
N HIS A 148 -4.46 -8.47 16.70
CA HIS A 148 -3.56 -8.61 15.55
C HIS A 148 -2.19 -8.00 15.83
N ASP A 149 -1.16 -8.51 15.16
CA ASP A 149 0.20 -8.01 15.25
C ASP A 149 0.43 -6.75 14.39
N GLU A 150 1.60 -6.11 14.58
CA GLU A 150 1.99 -4.94 13.81
C GLU A 150 2.01 -5.19 12.29
N LYS A 151 2.38 -6.42 11.87
CA LYS A 151 2.46 -6.78 10.44
C LYS A 151 1.09 -6.77 9.79
N TYR A 152 0.09 -7.30 10.48
CA TYR A 152 -1.30 -7.29 10.02
C TYR A 152 -1.80 -5.86 9.84
N TRP A 153 -1.65 -5.01 10.86
CA TRP A 153 -2.11 -3.62 10.81
C TRP A 153 -1.38 -2.80 9.74
N MET A 154 -0.06 -3.00 9.57
CA MET A 154 0.70 -2.37 8.50
C MET A 154 0.23 -2.83 7.12
N ALA A 155 -0.10 -4.11 6.95
CA ALA A 155 -0.64 -4.61 5.68
C ALA A 155 -2.02 -4.02 5.39
N LEU A 156 -2.91 -3.95 6.38
CA LEU A 156 -4.24 -3.35 6.23
C LEU A 156 -4.15 -1.85 5.90
N LEU A 157 -3.28 -1.12 6.59
CA LEU A 157 -3.03 0.31 6.31
C LEU A 157 -2.56 0.51 4.86
N ARG A 158 -1.66 -0.34 4.36
CA ARG A 158 -1.24 -0.30 2.94
C ARG A 158 -2.42 -0.57 1.99
N GLN A 159 -3.30 -1.52 2.31
CA GLN A 159 -4.49 -1.77 1.48
C GLN A 159 -5.41 -0.54 1.43
N LEU A 160 -5.58 0.18 2.53
CA LEU A 160 -6.36 1.41 2.56
C LEU A 160 -5.71 2.55 1.75
N LEU A 161 -4.37 2.64 1.76
CA LEU A 161 -3.60 3.57 0.91
C LEU A 161 -3.79 3.23 -0.57
N VAL A 162 -3.61 1.97 -0.94
CA VAL A 162 -3.77 1.46 -2.31
C VAL A 162 -5.21 1.62 -2.80
N GLY A 163 -6.18 1.34 -1.94
CA GLY A 163 -7.61 1.53 -2.24
C GLY A 163 -8.04 3.00 -2.33
N GLY A 164 -7.14 3.94 -2.01
CA GLY A 164 -7.41 5.37 -2.09
C GLY A 164 -8.36 5.90 -1.02
N TYR A 165 -8.54 5.20 0.10
CA TYR A 165 -9.32 5.67 1.26
C TYR A 165 -8.55 6.69 2.11
N ILE A 166 -7.24 6.53 2.17
CA ILE A 166 -6.32 7.39 2.90
C ILE A 166 -5.08 7.71 2.03
N ARG A 167 -4.33 8.72 2.42
CA ARG A 167 -3.09 9.14 1.75
C ARG A 167 -2.00 9.47 2.76
N LYS A 168 -0.75 9.39 2.34
CA LYS A 168 0.38 9.98 3.08
C LYS A 168 0.56 11.44 2.65
N GLU A 169 0.63 12.35 3.61
CA GLU A 169 0.94 13.74 3.35
C GLU A 169 2.45 13.98 3.43
N ILE A 170 3.06 14.25 2.29
CA ILE A 170 4.52 14.40 2.18
C ILE A 170 5.00 15.65 2.91
N GLU A 171 4.29 16.77 2.74
CA GLU A 171 4.62 18.04 3.40
C GLU A 171 4.61 17.94 4.93
N SER A 172 3.81 17.04 5.48
CA SER A 172 3.72 16.77 6.92
C SER A 172 4.49 15.49 7.32
N TYR A 173 5.63 15.24 6.67
CA TYR A 173 6.53 14.11 6.95
C TYR A 173 5.88 12.73 6.92
N GLY A 174 4.87 12.53 6.08
CA GLY A 174 4.24 11.24 5.86
C GLY A 174 3.17 10.86 6.88
N VAL A 175 2.51 11.84 7.51
CA VAL A 175 1.32 11.58 8.31
C VAL A 175 0.20 11.04 7.43
N ILE A 176 -0.66 10.22 8.01
CA ILE A 176 -1.78 9.62 7.32
C ILE A 176 -2.99 10.52 7.42
N LYS A 177 -3.59 10.82 6.28
CA LYS A 177 -4.82 11.62 6.17
C LYS A 177 -5.87 10.93 5.34
N PHE A 178 -7.11 11.33 5.50
CA PHE A 178 -8.19 10.96 4.57
C PHE A 178 -7.93 11.58 3.18
N LYS A 179 -8.44 10.90 2.16
CA LYS A 179 -8.34 11.38 0.77
C LYS A 179 -9.53 12.26 0.43
#